data_f62643ee4aaae3e4b19925f1b76f3e59
#
_entry.id   f62643ee4aaae3e4b19925f1b76f3e59
#
_cell.length_a   1.000
_cell.length_b   1.000
_cell.length_c   1.000
_cell.angle_alpha   90.00
_cell.angle_beta   90.00
_cell.angle_gamma   90.00
#
_symmetry.space_group_name_H-M   'P 1'
#
loop_
_entity.id
_entity.type
_entity.pdbx_description
1 polymer ?
#
loop_
_entity_poly.entity_id
_entity_poly.type
_entity_poly.pdbx_seq_one_letter_code
_entity_poly.pdbx_strand_id
1 'polypeptide(L)'
;SDVYKRQLVVELGEYFYANGWIDEPPNVLNPINGAIVVGVMILPLIASMSEDALRAVPNELREGSLALGATKIETTFKVMIQASLSGIIASIILALSRAVGETMAVTLAVGTVAVFTANMFLPAQTMTAYIAQRVGGDLPFGEIGYLTIFAVGLYSVSYTHLTLPT
;
A
#
# COMPACT_ATOMS: atom_id res chain seq x y z
N SER A 1 10.26 8.80 -16.37
CA SER A 1 10.16 9.18 -14.94
C SER A 1 10.44 8.03 -13.97
N ASP A 2 10.20 6.78 -14.35
CA ASP A 2 10.41 5.62 -13.45
C ASP A 2 11.89 5.25 -13.28
N VAL A 3 12.72 5.56 -14.26
CA VAL A 3 14.17 5.35 -14.17
C VAL A 3 14.78 6.21 -13.06
N TYR A 4 14.39 7.48 -12.95
CA TYR A 4 14.89 8.40 -11.93
C TYR A 4 14.46 8.00 -10.50
N LYS A 5 13.25 7.50 -10.34
CA LYS A 5 12.76 7.03 -9.01
C LYS A 5 13.53 5.81 -8.53
N ARG A 6 13.78 4.84 -9.44
CA ARG A 6 14.59 3.67 -9.16
C ARG A 6 16.03 4.04 -8.82
N GLN A 7 16.60 4.99 -9.56
CA GLN A 7 17.96 5.46 -9.34
C GLN A 7 18.10 6.14 -7.97
N LEU A 8 17.17 7.00 -7.59
CA LEU A 8 17.18 7.69 -6.29
C LEU A 8 17.14 6.70 -5.11
N VAL A 9 16.31 5.65 -5.20
CA VAL A 9 16.23 4.62 -4.15
C VAL A 9 17.49 3.78 -4.08
N VAL A 10 18.13 3.48 -5.23
CA VAL A 10 19.41 2.76 -5.26
C VAL A 10 20.50 3.63 -4.65
N GLU A 11 20.61 4.90 -5.01
CA GLU A 11 21.59 5.84 -4.44
C GLU A 11 21.43 5.99 -2.92
N LEU A 12 20.19 6.06 -2.43
CA LEU A 12 19.89 6.06 -1.00
C LEU A 12 20.37 4.77 -0.32
N GLY A 13 20.13 3.63 -0.96
CA GLY A 13 20.59 2.34 -0.50
C GLY A 13 22.12 2.22 -0.49
N GLU A 14 22.79 2.74 -1.50
CA GLU A 14 24.26 2.79 -1.55
C GLU A 14 24.84 3.65 -0.41
N TYR A 15 24.18 4.76 -0.08
CA TYR A 15 24.55 5.58 1.07
C TYR A 15 24.44 4.80 2.38
N PHE A 16 23.37 4.03 2.59
CA PHE A 16 23.21 3.19 3.77
C PHE A 16 24.21 2.03 3.81
N TYR A 17 24.52 1.44 2.66
CA TYR A 17 25.55 0.40 2.54
C TYR A 17 26.94 0.95 2.87
N ALA A 18 27.30 2.11 2.33
CA ALA A 18 28.57 2.77 2.60
C ALA A 18 28.77 3.16 4.07
N ASN A 19 27.67 3.44 4.80
CA ASN A 19 27.70 3.73 6.24
C ASN A 19 27.58 2.47 7.14
N GLY A 20 27.55 1.28 6.55
CA GLY A 20 27.47 0.02 7.29
C GLY A 20 26.11 -0.25 7.96
N TRP A 21 25.04 0.38 7.49
CA TRP A 21 23.68 0.18 8.02
C TRP A 21 22.97 -1.01 7.38
N ILE A 22 23.42 -1.46 6.22
CA ILE A 22 22.97 -2.66 5.52
C ILE A 22 24.18 -3.48 5.08
N ASP A 23 24.05 -4.80 5.17
CA ASP A 23 25.16 -5.75 4.92
C ASP A 23 25.36 -6.08 3.44
N GLU A 24 24.37 -5.80 2.60
CA GLU A 24 24.39 -6.15 1.17
C GLU A 24 24.08 -4.91 0.30
N PRO A 25 24.68 -4.82 -0.89
CA PRO A 25 24.44 -3.71 -1.81
C PRO A 25 23.00 -3.67 -2.28
N PRO A 26 22.42 -2.47 -2.47
CA PRO A 26 21.01 -2.32 -2.88
C PRO A 26 20.76 -2.88 -4.28
N ASN A 27 19.62 -3.50 -4.47
CA ASN A 27 19.17 -3.95 -5.78
C ASN A 27 18.16 -2.96 -6.38
N VAL A 28 18.11 -2.89 -7.71
CA VAL A 28 17.12 -2.06 -8.45
C VAL A 28 15.70 -2.50 -8.18
N LEU A 29 15.47 -3.82 -8.04
CA LEU A 29 14.18 -4.39 -7.63
C LEU A 29 14.21 -4.56 -6.12
N ASN A 30 13.41 -3.78 -5.40
CA ASN A 30 13.36 -3.84 -3.94
C ASN A 30 11.99 -3.39 -3.39
N PRO A 31 11.64 -3.78 -2.15
CA PRO A 31 10.39 -3.42 -1.50
C PRO A 31 10.14 -1.92 -1.39
N ILE A 32 11.17 -1.10 -1.25
CA ILE A 32 11.03 0.36 -1.14
C ILE A 32 10.49 0.94 -2.46
N ASN A 33 11.02 0.49 -3.60
CA ASN A 33 10.50 0.88 -4.90
C ASN A 33 9.02 0.45 -5.06
N GLY A 34 8.69 -0.76 -4.62
CA GLY A 34 7.31 -1.24 -4.60
C GLY A 34 6.40 -0.37 -3.74
N ALA A 35 6.84 -0.03 -2.54
CA ALA A 35 6.08 0.83 -1.62
C ALA A 35 5.83 2.23 -2.21
N ILE A 36 6.82 2.83 -2.89
CA ILE A 36 6.65 4.13 -3.54
C ILE A 36 5.65 4.04 -4.69
N VAL A 37 5.75 3.02 -5.55
CA VAL A 37 4.85 2.85 -6.69
C VAL A 37 3.41 2.66 -6.22
N VAL A 38 3.19 1.75 -5.27
CA VAL A 38 1.85 1.49 -4.70
C VAL A 38 1.35 2.72 -3.95
N GLY A 39 2.20 3.39 -3.17
CA GLY A 39 1.87 4.63 -2.46
C GLY A 39 1.33 5.71 -3.40
N VAL A 40 2.02 5.98 -4.50
CA VAL A 40 1.57 6.96 -5.50
C VAL A 40 0.25 6.53 -6.14
N MET A 41 0.04 5.23 -6.33
CA MET A 41 -1.17 4.67 -6.96
C MET A 41 -2.41 4.77 -6.06
N ILE A 42 -2.25 4.62 -4.74
CA ILE A 42 -3.37 4.69 -3.80
C ILE A 42 -3.70 6.12 -3.34
N LEU A 43 -2.78 7.09 -3.48
CA LEU A 43 -3.01 8.48 -3.09
C LEU A 43 -4.29 9.09 -3.70
N PRO A 44 -4.55 8.98 -5.03
CA PRO A 44 -5.78 9.53 -5.60
C PRO A 44 -7.05 8.87 -5.03
N LEU A 45 -6.99 7.58 -4.72
CA LEU A 45 -8.11 6.86 -4.13
C LEU A 45 -8.44 7.37 -2.72
N ILE A 46 -7.42 7.52 -1.88
CA ILE A 46 -7.59 8.07 -0.53
C ILE A 46 -8.13 9.50 -0.61
N ALA A 47 -7.57 10.33 -1.50
CA ALA A 47 -7.99 11.71 -1.66
C ALA A 47 -9.46 11.82 -2.07
N SER A 48 -9.88 11.06 -3.09
CA SER A 48 -11.27 11.06 -3.57
C SER A 48 -12.26 10.60 -2.50
N MET A 49 -11.99 9.46 -1.85
CA MET A 49 -12.88 8.93 -0.82
C MET A 49 -12.92 9.80 0.44
N SER A 50 -11.80 10.44 0.80
CA SER A 50 -11.76 11.38 1.92
C SER A 50 -12.52 12.67 1.60
N GLU A 51 -12.46 13.14 0.35
CA GLU A 51 -13.27 14.28 -0.11
C GLU A 51 -14.76 13.95 -0.03
N ASP A 52 -15.18 12.77 -0.47
CA ASP A 52 -16.57 12.32 -0.36
C ASP A 52 -17.04 12.26 1.09
N ALA A 53 -16.20 11.75 2.00
CA ALA A 53 -16.49 11.74 3.43
C ALA A 53 -16.65 13.16 4.02
N LEU A 54 -15.84 14.11 3.59
CA LEU A 54 -15.95 15.51 3.99
C LEU A 54 -17.22 16.17 3.43
N ARG A 55 -17.60 15.85 2.20
CA ARG A 55 -18.84 16.37 1.56
C ARG A 55 -20.11 15.78 2.19
N ALA A 56 -20.02 14.59 2.75
CA ALA A 56 -21.16 13.95 3.44
C ALA A 56 -21.48 14.59 4.79
N VAL A 57 -20.63 15.47 5.33
CA VAL A 57 -20.90 16.20 6.58
C VAL A 57 -22.06 17.18 6.36
N PRO A 58 -23.10 17.17 7.22
CA PRO A 58 -24.25 18.07 7.10
C PRO A 58 -23.83 19.55 7.11
N ASN A 59 -24.42 20.33 6.21
CA ASN A 59 -24.13 21.77 6.10
C ASN A 59 -24.48 22.54 7.39
N GLU A 60 -25.45 22.07 8.15
CA GLU A 60 -25.89 22.64 9.43
C GLU A 60 -24.74 22.76 10.45
N LEU A 61 -23.85 21.77 10.48
CA LEU A 61 -22.67 21.82 11.35
C LEU A 61 -21.68 22.91 10.91
N ARG A 62 -21.53 23.07 9.61
CA ARG A 62 -20.67 24.12 9.04
C ARG A 62 -21.24 25.51 9.28
N GLU A 63 -22.53 25.68 8.99
CA GLU A 63 -23.22 26.96 9.18
C GLU A 63 -23.30 27.35 10.65
N GLY A 64 -23.60 26.39 11.54
CA GLY A 64 -23.62 26.60 12.99
C GLY A 64 -22.28 27.06 13.54
N SER A 65 -21.17 26.44 13.08
CA SER A 65 -19.83 26.87 13.48
C SER A 65 -19.49 28.27 13.02
N LEU A 66 -19.85 28.64 11.78
CA LEU A 66 -19.63 29.97 11.23
C LEU A 66 -20.52 31.02 11.96
N ALA A 67 -21.74 30.67 12.33
CA ALA A 67 -22.65 31.55 13.09
C ALA A 67 -22.13 31.84 14.49
N LEU A 68 -21.35 30.92 15.09
CA LEU A 68 -20.66 31.14 16.36
C LEU A 68 -19.37 31.97 16.23
N GLY A 69 -19.06 32.46 15.03
CA GLY A 69 -17.91 33.34 14.78
C GLY A 69 -16.61 32.61 14.45
N ALA A 70 -16.63 31.28 14.22
CA ALA A 70 -15.46 30.57 13.81
C ALA A 70 -15.04 30.96 12.38
N THR A 71 -13.74 30.99 12.12
CA THR A 71 -13.21 31.18 10.77
C THR A 71 -13.42 29.94 9.92
N LYS A 72 -13.38 30.08 8.58
CA LYS A 72 -13.51 28.94 7.65
C LYS A 72 -12.47 27.86 7.92
N ILE A 73 -11.25 28.24 8.29
CA ILE A 73 -10.16 27.31 8.60
C ILE A 73 -10.48 26.55 9.90
N GLU A 74 -10.90 27.25 10.96
CA GLU A 74 -11.28 26.60 12.21
C GLU A 74 -12.47 25.66 12.05
N THR A 75 -13.48 26.05 11.29
CA THR A 75 -14.63 25.20 10.95
C THR A 75 -14.17 23.92 10.24
N THR A 76 -13.26 24.04 9.28
CA THR A 76 -12.75 22.86 8.56
C THR A 76 -12.00 21.92 9.49
N PHE A 77 -11.03 22.41 10.26
CA PHE A 77 -10.17 21.54 11.07
C PHE A 77 -10.84 21.04 12.36
N LYS A 78 -11.65 21.87 13.02
CA LYS A 78 -12.25 21.52 14.31
C LYS A 78 -13.62 20.84 14.19
N VAL A 79 -14.36 21.10 13.12
CA VAL A 79 -15.72 20.57 12.96
C VAL A 79 -15.79 19.56 11.84
N MET A 80 -15.43 19.93 10.60
CA MET A 80 -15.65 19.07 9.44
C MET A 80 -14.76 17.83 9.46
N ILE A 81 -13.45 17.96 9.72
CA ILE A 81 -12.53 16.82 9.79
C ILE A 81 -12.93 15.88 10.91
N GLN A 82 -13.31 16.39 12.07
CA GLN A 82 -13.73 15.54 13.19
C GLN A 82 -15.05 14.82 12.90
N ALA A 83 -16.01 15.48 12.27
CA ALA A 83 -17.29 14.88 11.90
C ALA A 83 -17.13 13.81 10.80
N SER A 84 -16.15 13.96 9.89
CA SER A 84 -15.87 13.02 8.80
C SER A 84 -14.79 11.98 9.14
N LEU A 85 -14.25 11.98 10.35
CA LEU A 85 -13.09 11.15 10.72
C LEU A 85 -13.31 9.66 10.48
N SER A 86 -14.51 9.15 10.77
CA SER A 86 -14.87 7.74 10.52
C SER A 86 -14.80 7.39 9.01
N GLY A 87 -15.28 8.28 8.15
CA GLY A 87 -15.23 8.13 6.70
C GLY A 87 -13.78 8.21 6.17
N ILE A 88 -12.96 9.11 6.71
CA ILE A 88 -11.54 9.21 6.34
C ILE A 88 -10.78 7.95 6.75
N ILE A 89 -11.00 7.42 7.95
CA ILE A 89 -10.38 6.17 8.39
C ILE A 89 -10.83 5.00 7.50
N ALA A 90 -12.11 4.91 7.17
CA ALA A 90 -12.62 3.91 6.25
C ALA A 90 -11.96 3.99 4.86
N SER A 91 -11.74 5.20 4.33
CA SER A 91 -11.06 5.40 3.05
C SER A 91 -9.62 4.89 3.07
N ILE A 92 -8.90 5.11 4.17
CA ILE A 92 -7.53 4.63 4.35
C ILE A 92 -7.50 3.09 4.41
N ILE A 93 -8.41 2.48 5.18
CA ILE A 93 -8.51 1.02 5.28
C ILE A 93 -8.80 0.39 3.91
N LEU A 94 -9.73 0.95 3.15
CA LEU A 94 -10.06 0.47 1.80
C LEU A 94 -8.87 0.62 0.83
N ALA A 95 -8.15 1.74 0.89
CA ALA A 95 -6.96 1.96 0.10
C ALA A 95 -5.83 0.98 0.45
N LEU A 96 -5.62 0.69 1.74
CA LEU A 96 -4.64 -0.31 2.18
C LEU A 96 -5.03 -1.72 1.72
N SER A 97 -6.31 -2.08 1.79
CA SER A 97 -6.79 -3.39 1.29
C SER A 97 -6.54 -3.55 -0.21
N ARG A 98 -6.74 -2.47 -0.99
CA ARG A 98 -6.39 -2.46 -2.41
C ARG A 98 -4.89 -2.59 -2.62
N ALA A 99 -4.05 -1.91 -1.83
CA ALA A 99 -2.60 -2.00 -1.92
C ALA A 99 -2.08 -3.43 -1.67
N VAL A 100 -2.66 -4.14 -0.70
CA VAL A 100 -2.30 -5.54 -0.40
C VAL A 100 -2.66 -6.48 -1.56
N GLY A 101 -3.74 -6.20 -2.29
CA GLY A 101 -4.16 -6.96 -3.48
C GLY A 101 -3.41 -6.62 -4.77
N GLU A 102 -2.53 -5.61 -4.77
CA GLU A 102 -1.82 -5.20 -5.97
C GLU A 102 -0.75 -6.22 -6.36
N THR A 103 -0.88 -6.77 -7.55
CA THR A 103 -0.02 -7.87 -8.02
C THR A 103 1.00 -7.40 -9.04
N MET A 104 0.56 -6.75 -10.12
CA MET A 104 1.42 -6.50 -11.27
C MET A 104 2.46 -5.41 -11.00
N ALA A 105 2.04 -4.27 -10.45
CA ALA A 105 2.94 -3.15 -10.17
C ALA A 105 3.99 -3.56 -9.11
N VAL A 106 3.57 -4.31 -8.10
CA VAL A 106 4.47 -4.82 -7.05
C VAL A 106 5.46 -5.84 -7.59
N THR A 107 5.03 -6.79 -8.42
CA THR A 107 5.91 -7.80 -9.03
C THR A 107 7.02 -7.12 -9.86
N LEU A 108 6.67 -6.09 -10.62
CA LEU A 108 7.62 -5.35 -11.46
C LEU A 108 8.58 -4.45 -10.66
N ALA A 109 8.19 -4.01 -9.47
CA ALA A 109 8.97 -3.07 -8.66
C ALA A 109 9.80 -3.77 -7.57
N VAL A 110 9.26 -4.82 -6.96
CA VAL A 110 9.89 -5.55 -5.84
C VAL A 110 10.72 -6.73 -6.32
N GLY A 111 10.31 -7.33 -7.44
CA GLY A 111 10.92 -8.56 -7.95
C GLY A 111 10.14 -9.81 -7.59
N THR A 112 10.74 -10.96 -7.89
CA THR A 112 10.09 -12.28 -7.84
C THR A 112 10.95 -13.32 -7.11
N VAL A 113 11.95 -12.87 -6.35
CA VAL A 113 12.88 -13.75 -5.65
C VAL A 113 12.40 -13.97 -4.21
N ALA A 114 12.17 -15.21 -3.83
CA ALA A 114 11.77 -15.57 -2.48
C ALA A 114 13.02 -15.61 -1.57
N VAL A 115 13.37 -14.48 -0.99
CA VAL A 115 14.45 -14.35 0.01
C VAL A 115 13.82 -13.94 1.34
N PHE A 116 14.20 -14.65 2.40
CA PHE A 116 13.83 -14.28 3.75
C PHE A 116 14.91 -13.35 4.34
N THR A 117 14.68 -12.05 4.22
CA THR A 117 15.61 -11.03 4.70
C THR A 117 14.84 -9.85 5.31
N ALA A 118 15.43 -9.22 6.31
CA ALA A 118 14.95 -7.96 6.86
C ALA A 118 15.45 -6.73 6.07
N ASN A 119 16.34 -6.92 5.09
CA ASN A 119 16.88 -5.86 4.27
C ASN A 119 15.89 -5.46 3.17
N MET A 120 15.33 -4.25 3.27
CA MET A 120 14.33 -3.72 2.33
C MET A 120 14.91 -3.28 0.97
N PHE A 121 16.22 -3.32 0.81
CA PHE A 121 16.92 -3.00 -0.44
C PHE A 121 17.21 -4.22 -1.32
N LEU A 122 16.88 -5.42 -0.84
CA LEU A 122 17.01 -6.66 -1.61
C LEU A 122 15.68 -7.04 -2.27
N PRO A 123 15.72 -7.78 -3.40
CA PRO A 123 14.51 -8.27 -4.03
C PRO A 123 13.70 -9.16 -3.09
N ALA A 124 12.39 -9.04 -3.14
CA ALA A 124 11.49 -9.86 -2.36
C ALA A 124 10.35 -10.39 -3.23
N GLN A 125 9.60 -11.34 -2.70
CA GLN A 125 8.42 -11.88 -3.39
C GLN A 125 7.18 -11.68 -2.52
N THR A 126 6.16 -11.02 -3.09
CA THR A 126 4.86 -10.89 -2.42
C THR A 126 4.01 -12.15 -2.63
N MET A 127 3.03 -12.38 -1.75
CA MET A 127 2.11 -13.50 -1.85
C MET A 127 1.36 -13.52 -3.20
N THR A 128 0.91 -12.37 -3.65
CA THR A 128 0.20 -12.22 -4.93
C THR A 128 1.12 -12.49 -6.12
N ALA A 129 2.38 -12.04 -6.08
CA ALA A 129 3.39 -12.33 -7.09
C ALA A 129 3.75 -13.81 -7.13
N TYR A 130 3.84 -14.49 -5.99
CA TYR A 130 4.05 -15.93 -5.90
C TYR A 130 2.93 -16.71 -6.58
N ILE A 131 1.68 -16.39 -6.27
CA ILE A 131 0.51 -17.01 -6.89
C ILE A 131 0.53 -16.80 -8.41
N ALA A 132 0.73 -15.56 -8.87
CA ALA A 132 0.74 -15.22 -10.29
C ALA A 132 1.82 -15.99 -11.08
N GLN A 133 3.03 -16.11 -10.52
CA GLN A 133 4.12 -16.88 -11.14
C GLN A 133 3.81 -18.38 -11.21
N ARG A 134 3.26 -18.94 -10.13
CA ARG A 134 2.97 -20.37 -10.07
C ARG A 134 1.80 -20.77 -10.96
N VAL A 135 0.77 -19.94 -11.04
CA VAL A 135 -0.39 -20.18 -11.94
C VAL A 135 0.02 -20.10 -13.42
N GLY A 136 0.97 -19.23 -13.77
CA GLY A 136 1.50 -19.12 -15.14
C GLY A 136 2.52 -20.17 -15.52
N GLY A 137 2.95 -21.05 -14.60
CA GLY A 137 3.91 -22.14 -14.85
C GLY A 137 3.24 -23.49 -15.03
N ASP A 138 3.94 -24.43 -15.70
CA ASP A 138 3.52 -25.82 -15.83
C ASP A 138 3.76 -26.57 -14.51
N LEU A 139 2.75 -26.55 -13.63
CA LEU A 139 2.79 -27.27 -12.36
C LEU A 139 1.96 -28.56 -12.46
N PRO A 140 2.55 -29.74 -12.22
CA PRO A 140 1.81 -30.99 -12.17
C PRO A 140 0.78 -30.97 -11.04
N PHE A 141 -0.43 -31.43 -11.32
CA PHE A 141 -1.51 -31.56 -10.33
C PHE A 141 -1.06 -32.45 -9.18
N GLY A 142 -1.24 -31.99 -7.94
CA GLY A 142 -0.96 -32.79 -6.75
C GLY A 142 0.45 -32.64 -6.17
N GLU A 143 1.36 -31.93 -6.82
CA GLU A 143 2.66 -31.60 -6.23
C GLU A 143 2.54 -30.54 -5.13
N ILE A 144 3.53 -30.51 -4.24
CA ILE A 144 3.62 -29.54 -3.12
C ILE A 144 3.50 -28.11 -3.64
N GLY A 145 4.12 -27.81 -4.81
CA GLY A 145 4.04 -26.51 -5.46
C GLY A 145 2.61 -26.08 -5.83
N TYR A 146 1.77 -27.02 -6.24
CA TYR A 146 0.36 -26.79 -6.55
C TYR A 146 -0.46 -26.54 -5.28
N LEU A 147 -0.25 -27.34 -4.24
CA LEU A 147 -0.96 -27.21 -2.97
C LEU A 147 -0.60 -25.90 -2.23
N THR A 148 0.63 -25.43 -2.36
CA THR A 148 1.06 -24.17 -1.73
C THR A 148 0.37 -22.94 -2.31
N ILE A 149 -0.08 -22.98 -3.58
CA ILE A 149 -0.87 -21.89 -4.17
C ILE A 149 -2.17 -21.68 -3.38
N PHE A 150 -2.86 -22.77 -3.05
CA PHE A 150 -4.12 -22.70 -2.29
C PHE A 150 -3.89 -22.24 -0.85
N ALA A 151 -2.81 -22.70 -0.20
CA ALA A 151 -2.46 -22.28 1.14
C ALA A 151 -2.14 -20.78 1.20
N VAL A 152 -1.34 -20.27 0.27
CA VAL A 152 -1.01 -18.83 0.18
C VAL A 152 -2.25 -18.00 -0.21
N GLY A 153 -3.08 -18.52 -1.12
CA GLY A 153 -4.34 -17.90 -1.52
C GLY A 153 -5.32 -17.79 -0.34
N LEU A 154 -5.50 -18.86 0.42
CA LEU A 154 -6.36 -18.86 1.61
C LEU A 154 -5.85 -17.87 2.67
N TYR A 155 -4.54 -17.83 2.90
CA TYR A 155 -3.93 -16.87 3.83
C TYR A 155 -4.15 -15.43 3.38
N SER A 156 -3.94 -15.13 2.10
CA SER A 156 -4.16 -13.81 1.52
C SER A 156 -5.62 -13.36 1.65
N VAL A 157 -6.58 -14.25 1.33
CA VAL A 157 -8.01 -13.95 1.45
C VAL A 157 -8.42 -13.77 2.91
N SER A 158 -7.94 -14.62 3.81
CA SER A 158 -8.21 -14.50 5.24
C SER A 158 -7.71 -13.16 5.80
N TYR A 159 -6.50 -12.75 5.39
CA TYR A 159 -5.94 -11.47 5.80
C TYR A 159 -6.80 -10.30 5.32
N THR A 160 -7.23 -10.30 4.06
CA THR A 160 -8.08 -9.23 3.52
C THR A 160 -9.46 -9.20 4.18
N HIS A 161 -10.07 -10.35 4.47
CA HIS A 161 -11.36 -10.42 5.15
C HIS A 161 -11.30 -9.99 6.62
N LEU A 162 -10.18 -10.26 7.32
CA LEU A 162 -10.00 -9.84 8.71
C LEU A 162 -9.72 -8.34 8.84
N THR A 163 -9.16 -7.73 7.80
CA THR A 163 -8.81 -6.29 7.82
C THR A 163 -9.90 -5.40 7.24
N LEU A 164 -10.84 -5.96 6.48
CA LEU A 164 -12.01 -5.21 5.99
C LEU A 164 -13.13 -5.28 7.05
N PRO A 165 -13.62 -4.14 7.56
CA PRO A 165 -14.87 -4.13 8.31
C PRO A 165 -16.00 -4.53 7.36
N THR A 166 -16.67 -5.63 7.67
CA THR A 166 -17.92 -6.06 7.02
C THR A 166 -19.05 -5.11 7.38
#